data_583a27bc47891a48d21257a1f6a677b9
#
_entry.id   583a27bc47891a48d21257a1f6a677b9
#
_cell.length_a   1.000
_cell.length_b   1.000
_cell.length_c   1.000
_cell.angle_alpha   90.00
_cell.angle_beta   90.00
_cell.angle_gamma   90.00
#
_symmetry.space_group_name_H-M   'P 1'
#
loop_
_entity.id
_entity.type
_entity.pdbx_description
1 polymer ?
#
loop_
_entity_poly.entity_id
_entity_poly.type
_entity_poly.pdbx_seq_one_letter_code
_entity_poly.pdbx_strand_id
1 'polypeptide(L)'
;ENCTPDVVHEQVFDLMFNLDATEEQLEFPTAYGSAKHNWMGEDWQQPKDNIDYLLDLIISEVPEAPYHEGLPQMQITSLDYSKYTGRIAIGRLFRGEIHANQDYALCTTEGVKKVRAKELYVFSGLVKEKVDVVKAGDICAINGIEGFEIR
;
A
#
# COMPACT_ATOMS: atom_id res chain seq x y z
N GLU A 1 -13.74 13.92 26.77
CA GLU A 1 -15.04 13.35 27.15
C GLU A 1 -15.05 11.88 26.79
N ASN A 2 -15.31 10.99 27.76
CA ASN A 2 -15.42 9.54 27.59
C ASN A 2 -14.18 8.86 26.95
N CYS A 3 -12.99 9.33 27.26
CA CYS A 3 -11.76 8.71 26.83
C CYS A 3 -11.34 7.64 27.86
N THR A 4 -11.21 6.39 27.41
CA THR A 4 -10.79 5.25 28.25
C THR A 4 -9.64 4.51 27.54
N PRO A 5 -8.44 5.12 27.42
CA PRO A 5 -7.35 4.57 26.63
C PRO A 5 -6.89 3.19 27.13
N ASP A 6 -6.81 3.00 28.43
CA ASP A 6 -6.38 1.72 29.03
C ASP A 6 -7.36 0.59 28.69
N VAL A 7 -8.67 0.85 28.74
CA VAL A 7 -9.70 -0.14 28.36
C VAL A 7 -9.64 -0.47 26.88
N VAL A 8 -9.40 0.52 26.03
CA VAL A 8 -9.27 0.30 24.58
C VAL A 8 -8.00 -0.51 24.27
N HIS A 9 -6.90 -0.21 24.92
CA HIS A 9 -5.66 -0.96 24.78
C HIS A 9 -5.84 -2.43 25.16
N GLU A 10 -6.47 -2.71 26.29
CA GLU A 10 -6.78 -4.08 26.74
C GLU A 10 -7.70 -4.80 25.74
N GLN A 11 -8.73 -4.14 25.24
CA GLN A 11 -9.64 -4.71 24.23
C GLN A 11 -8.93 -5.04 22.91
N VAL A 12 -7.98 -4.20 22.47
CA VAL A 12 -7.16 -4.48 21.28
C VAL A 12 -6.23 -5.65 21.53
N PHE A 13 -5.60 -5.70 22.70
CA PHE A 13 -4.74 -6.81 23.11
C PHE A 13 -5.53 -8.14 23.10
N ASP A 14 -6.71 -8.17 23.72
CA ASP A 14 -7.57 -9.35 23.75
C ASP A 14 -8.00 -9.77 22.34
N LEU A 15 -8.30 -8.81 21.46
CA LEU A 15 -8.64 -9.10 20.07
C LEU A 15 -7.46 -9.75 19.34
N MET A 16 -6.26 -9.20 19.45
CA MET A 16 -5.06 -9.75 18.81
C MET A 16 -4.74 -11.15 19.36
N PHE A 17 -4.87 -11.34 20.67
CA PHE A 17 -4.69 -12.63 21.32
C PHE A 17 -5.68 -13.69 20.80
N ASN A 18 -6.95 -13.33 20.64
CA ASN A 18 -7.98 -14.22 20.08
C ASN A 18 -7.78 -14.53 18.59
N LEU A 19 -6.98 -13.74 17.89
CA LEU A 19 -6.58 -13.95 16.49
C LEU A 19 -5.26 -14.72 16.35
N ASP A 20 -4.78 -15.37 17.43
CA ASP A 20 -3.54 -16.12 17.47
C ASP A 20 -2.29 -15.28 17.08
N ALA A 21 -2.27 -13.99 17.49
CA ALA A 21 -1.13 -13.13 17.25
C ALA A 21 0.13 -13.66 17.97
N THR A 22 1.30 -13.46 17.36
CA THR A 22 2.59 -13.80 17.96
C THR A 22 2.93 -12.85 19.12
N GLU A 23 3.89 -13.23 19.99
CA GLU A 23 4.36 -12.36 21.08
C GLU A 23 4.83 -11.00 20.56
N GLU A 24 5.57 -10.99 19.44
CA GLU A 24 6.02 -9.76 18.76
C GLU A 24 4.85 -8.88 18.28
N GLN A 25 3.77 -9.48 17.81
CA GLN A 25 2.57 -8.76 17.40
C GLN A 25 1.73 -8.25 18.57
N LEU A 26 1.86 -8.83 19.75
CA LEU A 26 1.20 -8.38 20.97
C LEU A 26 1.93 -7.20 21.64
N GLU A 27 3.22 -7.00 21.36
CA GLU A 27 4.03 -5.87 21.80
C GLU A 27 3.92 -4.67 20.86
N PHE A 28 2.69 -4.34 20.40
CA PHE A 28 2.47 -3.25 19.46
C PHE A 28 2.64 -1.87 20.12
N PRO A 29 3.31 -0.93 19.47
CA PRO A 29 3.43 0.44 19.96
C PRO A 29 2.10 1.19 19.88
N THR A 30 1.87 2.10 20.82
CA THR A 30 0.62 2.84 20.91
C THR A 30 0.88 4.35 20.87
N ALA A 31 0.09 5.06 20.06
CA ALA A 31 0.07 6.51 20.03
C ALA A 31 -1.31 7.02 20.48
N TYR A 32 -1.31 8.02 21.32
CA TYR A 32 -2.51 8.68 21.83
C TYR A 32 -2.65 10.07 21.24
N GLY A 33 -3.88 10.49 20.96
CA GLY A 33 -4.04 11.83 20.46
C GLY A 33 -5.46 12.27 20.18
N SER A 34 -5.58 13.45 19.61
CA SER A 34 -6.86 14.05 19.24
C SER A 34 -6.76 14.65 17.84
N ALA A 35 -7.42 14.03 16.86
CA ALA A 35 -7.53 14.59 15.53
C ALA A 35 -8.21 15.98 15.52
N LYS A 36 -9.21 16.19 16.40
CA LYS A 36 -9.88 17.47 16.56
C LYS A 36 -8.95 18.58 17.04
N HIS A 37 -7.98 18.23 17.89
CA HIS A 37 -7.03 19.19 18.47
C HIS A 37 -5.66 19.12 17.81
N ASN A 38 -5.51 18.30 16.77
CA ASN A 38 -4.32 18.18 15.93
C ASN A 38 -3.04 17.88 16.72
N TRP A 39 -3.08 16.90 17.62
CA TRP A 39 -1.92 16.44 18.37
C TRP A 39 -1.89 14.92 18.52
N MET A 40 -0.67 14.36 18.60
CA MET A 40 -0.37 12.97 18.92
C MET A 40 0.84 12.88 19.85
N GLY A 41 0.88 11.87 20.71
CA GLY A 41 1.98 11.66 21.66
C GLY A 41 1.96 10.26 22.28
N GLU A 42 2.99 9.98 23.05
CA GLU A 42 3.17 8.72 23.78
C GLU A 42 2.23 8.60 25.00
N ASP A 43 1.88 9.73 25.60
CA ASP A 43 1.06 9.80 26.81
C ASP A 43 -0.17 10.67 26.59
N TRP A 44 -1.35 10.11 26.76
CA TRP A 44 -2.61 10.82 26.59
C TRP A 44 -2.85 11.91 27.63
N GLN A 45 -2.15 11.87 28.76
CA GLN A 45 -2.21 12.90 29.82
C GLN A 45 -1.31 14.11 29.52
N GLN A 46 -0.43 13.99 28.53
CA GLN A 46 0.50 15.04 28.11
C GLN A 46 0.29 15.44 26.65
N PRO A 47 -0.78 16.20 26.35
CA PRO A 47 -1.04 16.68 25.00
C PRO A 47 0.16 17.40 24.39
N LYS A 48 0.41 17.18 23.11
CA LYS A 48 1.44 17.85 22.31
C LYS A 48 0.80 18.92 21.43
N ASP A 49 1.63 19.72 20.74
CA ASP A 49 1.15 20.79 19.85
C ASP A 49 1.08 20.33 18.37
N ASN A 50 1.49 19.11 18.06
CA ASN A 50 1.60 18.60 16.70
C ASN A 50 1.37 17.06 16.62
N ILE A 51 1.47 16.50 15.43
CA ILE A 51 1.32 15.08 15.16
C ILE A 51 2.65 14.38 14.87
N ASP A 52 3.79 15.03 15.09
CA ASP A 52 5.11 14.52 14.70
C ASP A 52 5.40 13.15 15.32
N TYR A 53 5.00 12.93 16.58
CA TYR A 53 5.15 11.64 17.24
C TYR A 53 4.53 10.47 16.44
N LEU A 54 3.34 10.66 15.86
CA LEU A 54 2.72 9.63 15.03
C LEU A 54 3.51 9.39 13.74
N LEU A 55 4.01 10.46 13.10
CA LEU A 55 4.79 10.34 11.88
C LEU A 55 6.12 9.63 12.13
N ASP A 56 6.80 9.97 13.21
CA ASP A 56 8.04 9.33 13.64
C ASP A 56 7.80 7.85 13.98
N LEU A 57 6.71 7.54 14.66
CA LEU A 57 6.33 6.16 14.96
C LEU A 57 6.06 5.34 13.70
N ILE A 58 5.37 5.90 12.71
CA ILE A 58 5.15 5.24 11.42
C ILE A 58 6.48 4.97 10.72
N ILE A 59 7.41 5.92 10.74
CA ILE A 59 8.72 5.77 10.10
C ILE A 59 9.56 4.68 10.80
N SER A 60 9.46 4.56 12.14
CA SER A 60 10.22 3.56 12.89
C SER A 60 9.65 2.14 12.77
N GLU A 61 8.33 2.01 12.79
CA GLU A 61 7.65 0.72 12.92
C GLU A 61 7.24 0.09 11.58
N VAL A 62 6.98 0.93 10.55
CA VAL A 62 6.54 0.42 9.26
C VAL A 62 7.75 0.17 8.35
N PRO A 63 8.03 -1.10 7.99
CA PRO A 63 9.17 -1.41 7.13
C PRO A 63 9.00 -0.81 5.73
N GLU A 64 10.11 -0.46 5.12
CA GLU A 64 10.13 -0.04 3.71
C GLU A 64 9.57 -1.12 2.79
N ALA A 65 8.97 -0.72 1.67
CA ALA A 65 8.52 -1.65 0.65
C ALA A 65 9.72 -2.42 0.09
N PRO A 66 9.71 -3.77 0.14
CA PRO A 66 10.86 -4.56 -0.30
C PRO A 66 11.11 -4.35 -1.79
N TYR A 67 12.36 -4.01 -2.12
CA TYR A 67 12.85 -3.95 -3.49
C TYR A 67 13.56 -5.24 -3.86
N HIS A 68 13.11 -5.90 -4.90
CA HIS A 68 13.75 -7.12 -5.43
C HIS A 68 14.17 -6.88 -6.88
N GLU A 69 15.46 -7.13 -7.16
CA GLU A 69 15.99 -7.09 -8.51
C GLU A 69 15.56 -8.31 -9.34
N GLY A 70 15.51 -8.16 -10.66
CA GLY A 70 15.26 -9.24 -11.58
C GLY A 70 14.23 -8.90 -12.65
N LEU A 71 13.73 -9.92 -13.33
CA LEU A 71 12.65 -9.74 -14.32
C LEU A 71 11.40 -9.20 -13.65
N PRO A 72 10.68 -8.27 -14.30
CA PRO A 72 9.52 -7.64 -13.72
C PRO A 72 8.43 -8.65 -13.38
N GLN A 73 7.89 -8.54 -12.18
CA GLN A 73 6.76 -9.33 -11.71
C GLN A 73 5.76 -8.44 -10.99
N MET A 74 4.60 -8.30 -11.60
CA MET A 74 3.48 -7.52 -11.07
C MET A 74 2.27 -8.42 -10.87
N GLN A 75 1.59 -8.26 -9.73
CA GLN A 75 0.29 -8.88 -9.50
C GLN A 75 -0.81 -7.84 -9.76
N ILE A 76 -1.73 -8.16 -10.65
CA ILE A 76 -2.89 -7.32 -10.95
C ILE A 76 -3.96 -7.64 -9.90
N THR A 77 -4.28 -6.67 -9.05
CA THR A 77 -5.21 -6.82 -7.92
C THR A 77 -6.48 -6.00 -8.08
N SER A 78 -6.47 -5.03 -9.00
CA SER A 78 -7.61 -4.17 -9.23
C SER A 78 -7.72 -3.75 -10.70
N LEU A 79 -8.92 -3.33 -11.09
CA LEU A 79 -9.24 -2.87 -12.43
C LEU A 79 -9.88 -1.49 -12.34
N ASP A 80 -9.41 -0.59 -13.19
CA ASP A 80 -10.06 0.68 -13.46
C ASP A 80 -10.46 0.76 -14.94
N TYR A 81 -11.32 1.69 -15.30
CA TYR A 81 -11.80 1.87 -16.65
C TYR A 81 -11.84 3.34 -17.04
N SER A 82 -11.27 3.65 -18.18
CA SER A 82 -11.36 4.96 -18.80
C SER A 82 -12.12 4.86 -20.13
N LYS A 83 -13.01 5.80 -20.39
CA LYS A 83 -13.74 5.88 -21.68
C LYS A 83 -12.81 6.08 -22.88
N TYR A 84 -11.60 6.60 -22.64
CA TYR A 84 -10.61 6.92 -23.69
C TYR A 84 -9.60 5.81 -23.92
N THR A 85 -9.19 5.14 -22.86
CA THR A 85 -8.06 4.20 -22.87
C THR A 85 -8.48 2.76 -22.57
N GLY A 86 -9.75 2.52 -22.24
CA GLY A 86 -10.28 1.21 -21.94
C GLY A 86 -9.91 0.73 -20.54
N ARG A 87 -9.63 -0.57 -20.41
CA ARG A 87 -9.26 -1.20 -19.14
C ARG A 87 -7.86 -0.79 -18.70
N ILE A 88 -7.73 -0.52 -17.42
CA ILE A 88 -6.48 -0.16 -16.76
C ILE A 88 -6.20 -1.21 -15.68
N ALA A 89 -5.07 -1.92 -15.78
CA ALA A 89 -4.64 -2.89 -14.79
C ALA A 89 -3.92 -2.17 -13.66
N ILE A 90 -4.36 -2.38 -12.42
CA ILE A 90 -3.74 -1.82 -11.22
C ILE A 90 -3.18 -2.96 -10.37
N GLY A 91 -1.97 -2.78 -9.86
CA GLY A 91 -1.34 -3.77 -9.01
C GLY A 91 -0.01 -3.32 -8.46
N ARG A 92 0.59 -4.16 -7.62
CA ARG A 92 1.91 -3.95 -7.06
C ARG A 92 2.98 -4.62 -7.90
N LEU A 93 4.05 -3.90 -8.18
CA LEU A 93 5.26 -4.45 -8.78
C LEU A 93 6.14 -5.03 -7.67
N PHE A 94 6.27 -6.36 -7.62
CA PHE A 94 7.03 -7.05 -6.58
C PHE A 94 8.52 -7.12 -6.89
N ARG A 95 8.88 -7.16 -8.18
CA ARG A 95 10.27 -7.37 -8.60
C ARG A 95 10.54 -6.64 -9.91
N GLY A 96 11.78 -6.16 -10.05
CA GLY A 96 12.32 -5.53 -11.26
C GLY A 96 11.69 -4.18 -11.58
N GLU A 97 11.70 -3.83 -12.85
CA GLU A 97 11.18 -2.56 -13.36
C GLU A 97 10.27 -2.80 -14.56
N ILE A 98 9.21 -2.02 -14.69
CA ILE A 98 8.34 -1.98 -15.87
C ILE A 98 8.55 -0.65 -16.58
N HIS A 99 8.78 -0.70 -17.89
CA HIS A 99 8.95 0.46 -18.75
C HIS A 99 7.75 0.64 -19.67
N ALA A 100 7.37 1.90 -19.92
CA ALA A 100 6.34 2.23 -20.88
C ALA A 100 6.75 1.81 -22.31
N ASN A 101 5.77 1.49 -23.14
CA ASN A 101 5.94 1.05 -24.52
C ASN A 101 6.75 -0.23 -24.72
N GLN A 102 6.92 -1.07 -23.70
CA GLN A 102 7.56 -2.38 -23.79
C GLN A 102 6.56 -3.53 -23.74
N ASP A 103 7.01 -4.67 -24.23
CA ASP A 103 6.23 -5.90 -24.29
C ASP A 103 6.54 -6.78 -23.07
N TYR A 104 5.49 -7.35 -22.46
CA TYR A 104 5.57 -8.21 -21.28
C TYR A 104 4.74 -9.48 -21.47
N ALA A 105 4.99 -10.46 -20.65
CA ALA A 105 4.21 -11.68 -20.55
C ALA A 105 3.06 -11.48 -19.54
N LEU A 106 1.83 -11.60 -20.00
CA LEU A 106 0.65 -11.66 -19.12
C LEU A 106 0.30 -13.12 -18.85
N CYS A 107 0.42 -13.53 -17.60
CA CYS A 107 0.06 -14.87 -17.15
C CYS A 107 -1.42 -14.88 -16.70
N THR A 108 -2.23 -15.72 -17.32
CA THR A 108 -3.64 -15.94 -16.98
C THR A 108 -3.90 -17.40 -16.70
N THR A 109 -5.10 -17.78 -16.28
CA THR A 109 -5.55 -19.18 -16.15
C THR A 109 -5.51 -19.95 -17.46
N GLU A 110 -5.73 -19.23 -18.58
CA GLU A 110 -5.75 -19.81 -19.92
C GLU A 110 -4.34 -19.95 -20.54
N GLY A 111 -3.30 -19.39 -19.90
CA GLY A 111 -1.93 -19.44 -20.36
C GLY A 111 -1.24 -18.08 -20.37
N VAL A 112 -0.16 -17.99 -21.13
CA VAL A 112 0.68 -16.79 -21.24
C VAL A 112 0.39 -16.07 -22.54
N LYS A 113 0.13 -14.77 -22.45
CA LYS A 113 -0.11 -13.89 -23.62
C LYS A 113 0.94 -12.78 -23.63
N LYS A 114 1.40 -12.39 -24.82
CA LYS A 114 2.24 -11.21 -24.98
C LYS A 114 1.36 -9.96 -25.00
N VAL A 115 1.68 -9.00 -24.15
CA VAL A 115 0.96 -7.73 -24.01
C VAL A 115 1.93 -6.57 -24.03
N ARG A 116 1.44 -5.39 -24.40
CA ARG A 116 2.25 -4.16 -24.42
C ARG A 116 1.76 -3.18 -23.36
N ALA A 117 2.62 -2.81 -22.44
CA ALA A 117 2.38 -1.73 -21.50
C ALA A 117 2.53 -0.39 -22.24
N LYS A 118 1.43 0.18 -22.73
CA LYS A 118 1.48 1.43 -23.51
C LYS A 118 1.81 2.63 -22.65
N GLU A 119 1.15 2.74 -21.52
CA GLU A 119 1.32 3.85 -20.58
C GLU A 119 1.35 3.32 -19.16
N LEU A 120 2.18 3.97 -18.34
CA LEU A 120 2.33 3.68 -16.92
C LEU A 120 1.95 4.89 -16.11
N TYR A 121 1.33 4.64 -14.97
CA TYR A 121 0.95 5.66 -14.01
C TYR A 121 1.29 5.21 -12.60
N VAL A 122 1.74 6.15 -11.77
CA VAL A 122 1.87 6.01 -10.33
C VAL A 122 0.82 6.88 -9.63
N PHE A 123 0.56 6.60 -8.35
CA PHE A 123 -0.42 7.33 -7.57
C PHE A 123 0.29 8.34 -6.66
N SER A 124 0.00 9.62 -6.88
CA SER A 124 0.46 10.72 -6.01
C SER A 124 -0.78 11.31 -5.32
N GLY A 125 -1.04 10.83 -4.10
CA GLY A 125 -2.30 11.10 -3.42
C GLY A 125 -3.50 10.57 -4.22
N LEU A 126 -4.40 11.46 -4.63
CA LEU A 126 -5.58 11.10 -5.43
C LEU A 126 -5.37 11.22 -6.95
N VAL A 127 -4.21 11.66 -7.38
CA VAL A 127 -3.91 11.92 -8.79
C VAL A 127 -3.07 10.77 -9.36
N LYS A 128 -3.34 10.40 -10.61
CA LYS A 128 -2.50 9.48 -11.39
C LYS A 128 -1.49 10.30 -12.20
N GLU A 129 -0.20 10.07 -11.95
CA GLU A 129 0.89 10.71 -12.68
C GLU A 129 1.47 9.73 -13.71
N LYS A 130 1.60 10.18 -14.96
CA LYS A 130 2.20 9.39 -16.03
C LYS A 130 3.71 9.35 -15.84
N VAL A 131 4.27 8.13 -15.93
CA VAL A 131 5.70 7.88 -15.78
C VAL A 131 6.21 6.96 -16.89
N ASP A 132 7.51 7.00 -17.15
CA ASP A 132 8.14 6.11 -18.14
C ASP A 132 8.59 4.78 -17.54
N VAL A 133 8.87 4.75 -16.23
CA VAL A 133 9.38 3.58 -15.50
C VAL A 133 8.72 3.49 -14.14
N VAL A 134 8.40 2.26 -13.73
CA VAL A 134 7.96 1.92 -12.37
C VAL A 134 8.89 0.88 -11.80
N LYS A 135 9.27 1.02 -10.53
CA LYS A 135 10.17 0.12 -9.80
C LYS A 135 9.44 -0.81 -8.85
N ALA A 136 10.09 -1.92 -8.49
CA ALA A 136 9.59 -2.83 -7.48
C ALA A 136 9.31 -2.11 -6.15
N GLY A 137 8.21 -2.50 -5.48
CA GLY A 137 7.69 -1.85 -4.28
C GLY A 137 6.49 -0.93 -4.56
N ASP A 138 6.43 -0.33 -5.73
CA ASP A 138 5.37 0.61 -6.09
C ASP A 138 4.06 -0.07 -6.51
N ILE A 139 2.96 0.65 -6.27
CA ILE A 139 1.65 0.36 -6.86
C ILE A 139 1.50 1.21 -8.11
N CYS A 140 1.24 0.56 -9.24
CA CYS A 140 1.10 1.25 -10.50
C CYS A 140 -0.17 0.86 -11.27
N ALA A 141 -0.53 1.70 -12.22
CA ALA A 141 -1.59 1.46 -13.18
C ALA A 141 -0.99 1.34 -14.59
N ILE A 142 -1.38 0.29 -15.32
CA ILE A 142 -0.89 0.01 -16.67
C ILE A 142 -2.06 0.08 -17.64
N ASN A 143 -1.88 0.85 -18.70
CA ASN A 143 -2.80 0.95 -19.81
C ASN A 143 -2.27 0.18 -21.04
N GLY A 144 -3.18 -0.33 -21.85
CA GLY A 144 -2.89 -1.08 -23.08
C GLY A 144 -2.81 -2.59 -22.90
N ILE A 145 -3.08 -3.09 -21.70
CA ILE A 145 -3.20 -4.53 -21.43
C ILE A 145 -4.67 -4.94 -21.54
N GLU A 146 -4.94 -5.96 -22.35
CA GLU A 146 -6.27 -6.54 -22.52
C GLU A 146 -6.28 -8.02 -22.10
N GLY A 147 -7.45 -8.51 -21.68
CA GLY A 147 -7.63 -9.93 -21.35
C GLY A 147 -6.98 -10.36 -20.03
N PHE A 148 -6.79 -9.43 -19.07
CA PHE A 148 -6.36 -9.76 -17.73
C PHE A 148 -7.56 -9.98 -16.80
N GLU A 149 -7.33 -10.75 -15.76
CA GLU A 149 -8.27 -11.03 -14.67
C GLU A 149 -7.66 -10.55 -13.35
N ILE A 150 -8.54 -10.18 -12.41
CA ILE A 150 -8.14 -9.83 -11.03
C ILE A 150 -7.96 -11.13 -10.25
N ARG A 151 -6.87 -11.21 -9.48
CA ARG A 151 -6.58 -12.35 -8.60
C ARG A 151 -6.14 -11.92 -7.22
#